data_275ef6ed0b03c0b69ea405462f2b0224
#
_entry.id   275ef6ed0b03c0b69ea405462f2b0224
#
_cell.length_a   1.000
_cell.length_b   1.000
_cell.length_c   1.000
_cell.angle_alpha   90.00
_cell.angle_beta   90.00
_cell.angle_gamma   90.00
#
_symmetry.space_group_name_H-M   'P 1'
#
loop_
_entity.id
_entity.type
_entity.pdbx_description
1 polymer ?
#
loop_
_entity_poly.entity_id
_entity_poly.type
_entity_poly.pdbx_seq_one_letter_code
_entity_poly.pdbx_strand_id
1 'polypeptide(L)' 'MTERPISDRHRAILRVINEKLSSNGFPPSVREIASAVGLASPSTVKHHLDALEAEGYLVREPG' A
#
# COMPACT_ATOMS: atom_id res chain seq x y z
N MET A 1 -1.52 8.70 -23.48
CA MET A 1 -1.60 8.23 -22.67
C MET A 1 -2.63 8.40 -21.94
N THR A 2 -3.26 7.83 -21.73
CA THR A 2 -4.33 8.03 -21.14
C THR A 2 -4.53 7.38 -19.92
N GLU A 3 -3.59 6.72 -19.40
CA GLU A 3 -3.69 6.10 -18.29
C GLU A 3 -3.81 6.99 -17.16
N ARG A 4 -4.64 6.92 -16.22
CA ARG A 4 -4.73 7.69 -15.11
C ARG A 4 -3.65 7.32 -14.20
N PRO A 5 -2.76 8.16 -13.83
CA PRO A 5 -1.68 7.79 -12.93
C PRO A 5 -2.22 7.57 -11.54
N ILE A 6 -1.65 6.63 -10.81
CA ILE A 6 -2.03 6.45 -9.43
C ILE A 6 -1.35 7.56 -8.66
N SER A 7 -1.89 7.90 -7.52
CA SER A 7 -1.34 9.00 -6.73
C SER A 7 0.03 8.65 -6.20
N ASP A 8 0.81 9.66 -5.87
CA ASP A 8 2.14 9.43 -5.34
C ASP A 8 2.08 8.66 -4.05
N ARG A 9 1.05 8.88 -3.25
CA ARG A 9 0.90 8.19 -1.98
C ARG A 9 0.63 6.70 -2.21
N HIS A 10 -0.21 6.40 -3.18
CA HIS A 10 -0.50 5.00 -3.49
C HIS A 10 0.75 4.30 -4.00
N ARG A 11 1.52 5.00 -4.82
CA ARG A 11 2.75 4.42 -5.35
C ARG A 11 3.76 4.15 -4.24
N ALA A 12 3.88 5.07 -3.28
CA ALA A 12 4.77 4.90 -2.17
C ALA A 12 4.37 3.69 -1.33
N ILE A 13 3.07 3.51 -1.12
CA ILE A 13 2.58 2.37 -0.35
C ILE A 13 2.90 1.07 -1.06
N LEU A 14 2.69 1.02 -2.37
CA LEU A 14 3.01 -0.19 -3.11
C LEU A 14 4.48 -0.53 -3.04
N ARG A 15 5.33 0.49 -3.08
CA ARG A 15 6.76 0.27 -2.99
C ARG A 15 7.14 -0.33 -1.64
N VAL A 16 6.56 0.18 -0.56
CA VAL A 16 6.85 -0.32 0.77
C VAL A 16 6.42 -1.77 0.87
N ILE A 17 5.25 -2.10 0.35
CA ILE A 17 4.75 -3.47 0.40
C ILE A 17 5.70 -4.40 -0.36
N ASN A 18 6.13 -4.00 -1.55
CA ASN A 18 7.02 -4.83 -2.34
C ASN A 18 8.37 -5.02 -1.69
N GLU A 19 8.89 -3.97 -1.08
CA GLU A 19 10.17 -4.07 -0.41
C GLU A 19 10.11 -5.00 0.79
N LYS A 20 9.03 -4.95 1.55
CA LYS A 20 8.91 -5.80 2.71
C LYS A 20 8.68 -7.25 2.30
N LEU A 21 7.92 -7.47 1.25
CA LEU A 21 7.73 -8.82 0.76
C LEU A 21 9.06 -9.42 0.30
N SER A 22 9.90 -8.64 -0.36
CA SER A 22 11.19 -9.13 -0.82
C SER A 22 12.13 -9.38 0.34
N SER A 23 12.13 -8.51 1.33
CA SER A 23 13.06 -8.64 2.44
C SER A 23 12.62 -9.66 3.46
N ASN A 24 11.35 -9.65 3.82
CA ASN A 24 10.86 -10.45 4.92
C ASN A 24 10.04 -11.65 4.53
N GLY A 25 9.57 -11.68 3.32
CA GLY A 25 8.73 -12.79 2.86
C GLY A 25 7.26 -12.61 3.22
N PHE A 26 6.90 -11.51 3.84
CA PHE A 26 5.49 -11.23 4.16
C PHE A 26 5.27 -9.74 4.12
N PRO A 27 4.02 -9.31 3.95
CA PRO A 27 3.72 -7.88 3.81
C PRO A 27 3.85 -7.14 5.13
N PRO A 28 4.06 -5.84 5.09
CA PRO A 28 4.15 -5.04 6.30
C PRO A 28 2.79 -4.83 6.92
N SER A 29 2.77 -4.50 8.20
CA SER A 29 1.52 -4.16 8.86
C SER A 29 1.08 -2.77 8.43
N VAL A 30 -0.17 -2.43 8.70
CA VAL A 30 -0.70 -1.10 8.38
C VAL A 30 0.10 -0.03 9.09
N ARG A 31 0.52 -0.28 10.33
CA ARG A 31 1.31 0.68 11.06
C ARG A 31 2.67 0.88 10.45
N GLU A 32 3.28 -0.17 9.98
CA GLU A 32 4.57 -0.07 9.33
C GLU A 32 4.48 0.75 8.07
N ILE A 33 3.40 0.54 7.31
CA ILE A 33 3.21 1.32 6.09
C ILE A 33 3.02 2.78 6.43
N ALA A 34 2.19 3.07 7.43
CA ALA A 34 1.94 4.46 7.81
C ALA A 34 3.24 5.16 8.19
N SER A 35 4.06 4.49 8.97
CA SER A 35 5.33 5.05 9.39
C SER A 35 6.25 5.30 8.21
N ALA A 36 6.31 4.35 7.30
CA ALA A 36 7.23 4.44 6.16
C ALA A 36 6.84 5.54 5.19
N VAL A 37 5.55 5.78 5.00
CA VAL A 37 5.12 6.80 4.05
C VAL A 37 4.71 8.12 4.70
N GLY A 38 4.92 8.23 6.00
CA GLY A 38 4.68 9.50 6.68
C GLY A 38 3.24 9.86 6.94
N LEU A 39 2.39 8.86 7.07
CA LEU A 39 1.00 9.10 7.40
C LEU A 39 0.79 9.01 8.89
N ALA A 40 0.00 9.89 9.43
CA ALA A 40 -0.21 9.95 10.86
C ALA A 40 -1.17 8.88 11.36
N SER A 41 -2.02 8.39 10.50
CA SER A 41 -3.08 7.49 10.93
C SER A 41 -3.10 6.18 10.15
N PRO A 42 -3.14 5.04 10.84
CA PRO A 42 -3.28 3.77 10.14
C PRO A 42 -4.59 3.65 9.37
N SER A 43 -5.62 4.38 9.80
CA SER A 43 -6.89 4.34 9.10
C SER A 43 -6.75 4.88 7.68
N THR A 44 -5.92 5.90 7.51
CA THR A 44 -5.68 6.47 6.19
C THR A 44 -5.00 5.45 5.29
N VAL A 45 -4.06 4.68 5.85
CA VAL A 45 -3.39 3.64 5.09
C VAL A 45 -4.40 2.59 4.64
N LYS A 46 -5.28 2.17 5.54
CA LYS A 46 -6.26 1.18 5.21
C LYS A 46 -7.15 1.66 4.08
N HIS A 47 -7.52 2.92 4.11
CA HIS A 47 -8.34 3.51 3.07
C HIS A 47 -7.60 3.44 1.72
N HIS A 48 -6.31 3.75 1.71
CA HIS A 48 -5.53 3.67 0.48
C HIS A 48 -5.40 2.22 0.01
N LEU A 49 -5.24 1.28 0.94
CA LEU A 49 -5.14 -0.13 0.56
C LEU A 49 -6.42 -0.63 -0.08
N ASP A 50 -7.57 -0.19 0.46
CA ASP A 50 -8.84 -0.59 -0.11
C ASP A 50 -8.98 -0.06 -1.53
N ALA A 51 -8.54 1.16 -1.76
CA ALA A 51 -8.60 1.75 -3.09
C ALA A 51 -7.68 1.02 -4.06
N LEU A 52 -6.49 0.66 -3.61
CA LEU A 52 -5.55 -0.06 -4.46
C LEU A 52 -6.08 -1.44 -4.82
N GLU A 53 -6.72 -2.09 -3.87
CA GLU A 53 -7.29 -3.39 -4.12
C GLU A 53 -8.43 -3.28 -5.10
N ALA A 54 -9.27 -2.27 -4.94
CA ALA A 54 -10.41 -2.07 -5.84
C ALA A 54 -9.96 -1.80 -7.26
N GLU A 55 -8.80 -1.20 -7.44
CA GLU A 55 -8.30 -0.90 -8.76
C GLU A 55 -7.38 -1.96 -9.33
N GLY A 56 -7.21 -3.05 -8.62
CA GLY A 56 -6.43 -4.15 -9.16
C GLY A 56 -4.93 -4.10 -8.96
N TYR A 57 -4.45 -3.11 -8.21
CA TYR A 57 -3.03 -3.02 -7.97
C TYR A 57 -2.57 -3.91 -6.83
N LEU A 58 -3.48 -4.39 -6.03
CA LEU A 58 -3.13 -5.12 -4.84
C LEU A 58 -4.13 -6.23 -4.59
N VAL A 59 -3.66 -7.39 -4.20
CA VAL A 59 -4.53 -8.50 -3.85
C VAL A 59 -4.24 -8.86 -2.41
N ARG A 60 -5.26 -8.83 -1.56
CA ARG A 60 -5.08 -9.19 -0.16
C ARG A 60 -5.76 -10.52 0.09
N GLU A 61 -5.04 -11.38 0.80
CA GLU A 61 -5.58 -12.65 1.07
C GLU A 61 -6.52 -12.58 2.21
N PRO A 62 -7.60 -13.32 2.17
CA PRO A 62 -8.54 -13.32 3.25
C PRO A 62 -7.90 -13.96 4.45
N GLY A 63 -8.08 -13.39 5.53
CA GLY A 63 -7.72 -13.93 6.76
C GLY A 63 -6.50 -14.44 7.21
#